data_666481a8e6b7c065c0d55455d1711d32
#
_entry.id   666481a8e6b7c065c0d55455d1711d32
#
_cell.length_a   1.000
_cell.length_b   1.000
_cell.length_c   1.000
_cell.angle_alpha   90.00
_cell.angle_beta   90.00
_cell.angle_gamma   90.00
#
_symmetry.space_group_name_H-M   'P 1'
#
loop_
_entity.id
_entity.type
_entity.pdbx_description
1 polymer ?
#
loop_
_entity_poly.entity_id
_entity_poly.type
_entity_poly.pdbx_seq_one_letter_code
_entity_poly.pdbx_strand_id
1 'polypeptide(L)'
;MAESMVGLKRSHRCTEVSSADIGKKVTVMGWVAKRRNLGALIFVDLRDRSGILQILFDENIIGKEGFDKAYTLRNEFVIAVEGEVIKRSGAVNENLKTGDIEIAAKTLRILSESETPPFPIEENIQTKEDIRLKYRCLDLRRPDIQSNIIMRSKVATLTRAFLANEGFLEIETPMLTKSTPEGA
;
A
#
# COMPACT_ATOMS: atom_id res chain seq x y z
N MET A 1 -18.51 -10.21 0.60
CA MET A 1 -19.11 -9.13 1.43
C MET A 1 -18.02 -8.48 2.26
N ALA A 2 -17.99 -7.14 2.31
CA ALA A 2 -17.03 -6.39 3.14
C ALA A 2 -17.24 -6.70 4.63
N GLU A 3 -16.15 -6.96 5.35
CA GLU A 3 -16.14 -7.24 6.79
C GLU A 3 -15.84 -5.97 7.57
N SER A 4 -16.35 -5.89 8.80
CA SER A 4 -16.16 -4.71 9.65
C SER A 4 -14.73 -4.58 10.18
N MET A 5 -14.24 -3.35 10.28
CA MET A 5 -13.00 -3.02 10.98
C MET A 5 -13.16 -2.95 12.51
N VAL A 6 -14.36 -3.08 13.03
CA VAL A 6 -14.61 -2.98 14.48
C VAL A 6 -13.75 -3.96 15.25
N GLY A 7 -13.05 -3.45 16.27
CA GLY A 7 -12.12 -4.23 17.10
C GLY A 7 -10.71 -4.42 16.49
N LEU A 8 -10.45 -3.95 15.26
CA LEU A 8 -9.14 -4.01 14.63
C LEU A 8 -8.44 -2.65 14.68
N LYS A 9 -7.18 -2.68 15.14
CA LYS A 9 -6.29 -1.52 15.06
C LYS A 9 -4.99 -1.96 14.41
N ARG A 10 -4.60 -1.26 13.31
CA ARG A 10 -3.30 -1.48 12.70
C ARG A 10 -2.18 -1.24 13.72
N SER A 11 -1.27 -2.19 13.88
CA SER A 11 -0.08 -2.04 14.73
C SER A 11 1.10 -1.45 13.98
N HIS A 12 1.31 -1.90 12.73
CA HIS A 12 2.43 -1.51 11.88
C HIS A 12 1.97 -1.29 10.44
N ARG A 13 2.67 -0.42 9.71
CA ARG A 13 2.64 -0.41 8.25
C ARG A 13 3.53 -1.52 7.71
N CYS A 14 3.37 -1.83 6.43
CA CYS A 14 4.07 -2.94 5.81
C CYS A 14 5.59 -2.88 6.03
N THR A 15 6.24 -1.74 5.80
CA THR A 15 7.70 -1.61 5.94
C THR A 15 8.18 -1.13 7.31
N GLU A 16 7.28 -0.98 8.27
CA GLU A 16 7.63 -0.75 9.68
C GLU A 16 7.91 -2.07 10.42
N VAL A 17 7.44 -3.20 9.86
CA VAL A 17 7.77 -4.55 10.36
C VAL A 17 9.18 -4.91 9.90
N SER A 18 9.97 -5.46 10.80
CA SER A 18 11.37 -5.81 10.57
C SER A 18 11.73 -7.15 11.21
N SER A 19 12.94 -7.66 10.96
CA SER A 19 13.48 -8.86 11.61
C SER A 19 13.54 -8.77 13.15
N ALA A 20 13.57 -7.55 13.72
CA ALA A 20 13.48 -7.33 15.18
C ALA A 20 12.07 -7.63 15.75
N ASP A 21 11.09 -7.83 14.89
CA ASP A 21 9.70 -8.15 15.28
C ASP A 21 9.37 -9.63 15.14
N ILE A 22 10.33 -10.47 14.75
CA ILE A 22 10.12 -11.92 14.65
C ILE A 22 9.62 -12.48 15.99
N GLY A 23 8.57 -13.29 15.92
CA GLY A 23 7.85 -13.84 17.06
C GLY A 23 6.77 -12.93 17.64
N LYS A 24 6.68 -11.66 17.22
CA LYS A 24 5.63 -10.74 17.68
C LYS A 24 4.36 -10.89 16.86
N LYS A 25 3.23 -10.70 17.52
CA LYS A 25 1.92 -10.60 16.87
C LYS A 25 1.71 -9.18 16.34
N VAL A 26 1.36 -9.06 15.08
CA VAL A 26 1.12 -7.78 14.40
C VAL A 26 -0.21 -7.77 13.65
N THR A 27 -0.77 -6.58 13.46
CA THR A 27 -1.94 -6.33 12.62
C THR A 27 -1.54 -5.37 11.51
N VAL A 28 -1.62 -5.84 10.28
CA VAL A 28 -1.32 -5.07 9.08
C VAL A 28 -2.56 -4.96 8.18
N MET A 29 -2.65 -3.87 7.43
CA MET A 29 -3.77 -3.62 6.53
C MET A 29 -3.26 -2.98 5.25
N GLY A 30 -3.82 -3.39 4.11
CA GLY A 30 -3.38 -2.87 2.82
C GLY A 30 -4.17 -3.47 1.67
N TRP A 31 -3.64 -3.25 0.49
CA TRP A 31 -4.16 -3.79 -0.77
C TRP A 31 -3.40 -5.06 -1.16
N VAL A 32 -4.11 -6.05 -1.66
CA VAL A 32 -3.51 -7.24 -2.30
C VAL A 32 -2.85 -6.79 -3.60
N ALA A 33 -1.53 -6.69 -3.64
CA ALA A 33 -0.79 -6.37 -4.85
C ALA A 33 -0.65 -7.60 -5.75
N LYS A 34 -0.34 -8.75 -5.16
CA LYS A 34 -0.18 -10.01 -5.88
C LYS A 34 -0.54 -11.20 -4.99
N ARG A 35 -1.18 -12.20 -5.56
CA ARG A 35 -1.46 -13.48 -4.89
C ARG A 35 -0.81 -14.63 -5.67
N ARG A 36 -0.18 -15.54 -4.96
CA ARG A 36 0.42 -16.78 -5.47
C ARG A 36 -0.13 -17.94 -4.68
N ASN A 37 -0.67 -18.93 -5.37
CA ASN A 37 -1.17 -20.17 -4.77
C ASN A 37 -0.20 -21.30 -5.11
N LEU A 38 0.35 -21.95 -4.09
CA LEU A 38 1.26 -23.09 -4.20
C LEU A 38 0.64 -24.34 -3.53
N GLY A 39 -0.65 -24.55 -3.72
CA GLY A 39 -1.38 -25.70 -3.15
C GLY A 39 -1.73 -25.47 -1.68
N ALA A 40 -0.97 -26.05 -0.75
CA ALA A 40 -1.21 -25.93 0.68
C ALA A 40 -0.85 -24.54 1.27
N LEU A 41 -0.19 -23.69 0.50
CA LEU A 41 0.25 -22.36 0.93
C LEU A 41 -0.23 -21.30 -0.06
N ILE A 42 -0.73 -20.20 0.47
CA ILE A 42 -1.05 -18.99 -0.32
C ILE A 42 -0.18 -17.85 0.16
N PHE A 43 0.53 -17.23 -0.77
CA PHE A 43 1.33 -16.03 -0.52
C PHE A 43 0.62 -14.82 -1.10
N VAL A 44 0.56 -13.75 -0.31
CA VAL A 44 0.01 -12.47 -0.71
C VAL A 44 1.04 -11.38 -0.46
N ASP A 45 1.37 -10.64 -1.49
CA ASP A 45 2.14 -9.42 -1.38
C ASP A 45 1.16 -8.30 -0.99
N LEU A 46 1.14 -7.93 0.28
CA LEU A 46 0.31 -6.86 0.83
C LEU A 46 1.02 -5.52 0.64
N ARG A 47 0.34 -4.58 0.01
CA ARG A 47 0.88 -3.24 -0.25
C ARG A 47 0.15 -2.19 0.58
N ASP A 48 0.90 -1.29 1.18
CA ASP A 48 0.39 -0.02 1.70
C ASP A 48 1.26 1.16 1.22
N ARG A 49 1.04 2.36 1.78
CA ARG A 49 1.83 3.55 1.41
C ARG A 49 3.32 3.44 1.75
N SER A 50 3.71 2.55 2.63
CA SER A 50 5.10 2.38 3.04
C SER A 50 5.87 1.41 2.13
N GLY A 51 5.18 0.46 1.50
CA GLY A 51 5.75 -0.53 0.61
C GLY A 51 5.00 -1.86 0.64
N ILE A 52 5.72 -2.95 0.47
CA ILE A 52 5.18 -4.31 0.33
C ILE A 52 5.68 -5.18 1.46
N LEU A 53 4.80 -6.06 1.97
CA LEU A 53 5.11 -7.10 2.95
C LEU A 53 4.44 -8.40 2.52
N GLN A 54 5.15 -9.51 2.57
CA GLN A 54 4.60 -10.82 2.25
C GLN A 54 3.78 -11.38 3.42
N ILE A 55 2.60 -11.89 3.09
CA ILE A 55 1.73 -12.61 4.02
C ILE A 55 1.67 -14.06 3.57
N LEU A 56 1.86 -14.98 4.49
CA LEU A 56 1.73 -16.41 4.32
C LEU A 56 0.40 -16.88 4.94
N PHE A 57 -0.42 -17.54 4.15
CA PHE A 57 -1.59 -18.28 4.62
C PHE A 57 -1.29 -19.78 4.50
N ASP A 58 -1.23 -20.45 5.64
CA ASP A 58 -1.08 -21.89 5.78
C ASP A 58 -2.36 -22.42 6.43
N GLU A 59 -2.99 -23.42 5.80
CA GLU A 59 -4.24 -24.02 6.29
C GLU A 59 -4.11 -24.52 7.73
N ASN A 60 -2.93 -25.06 8.11
CA ASN A 60 -2.67 -25.54 9.47
C ASN A 60 -2.62 -24.42 10.52
N ILE A 61 -2.37 -23.17 10.12
CA ILE A 61 -2.25 -22.01 11.02
C ILE A 61 -3.55 -21.23 11.08
N ILE A 62 -4.14 -20.91 9.92
CA ILE A 62 -5.33 -20.06 9.83
C ILE A 62 -6.64 -20.87 9.87
N GLY A 63 -6.55 -22.20 9.68
CA GLY A 63 -7.70 -23.09 9.54
C GLY A 63 -8.32 -23.06 8.15
N LYS A 64 -9.13 -24.06 7.84
CA LYS A 64 -9.72 -24.26 6.52
C LYS A 64 -10.56 -23.07 6.05
N GLU A 65 -11.42 -22.53 6.91
CA GLU A 65 -12.27 -21.38 6.58
C GLU A 65 -11.45 -20.14 6.19
N GLY A 66 -10.40 -19.82 6.98
CA GLY A 66 -9.49 -18.72 6.69
C GLY A 66 -8.68 -18.95 5.42
N PHE A 67 -8.26 -20.19 5.16
CA PHE A 67 -7.55 -20.55 3.95
C PHE A 67 -8.43 -20.45 2.70
N ASP A 68 -9.67 -20.97 2.77
CA ASP A 68 -10.65 -20.85 1.68
C ASP A 68 -10.96 -19.37 1.39
N LYS A 69 -11.07 -18.54 2.43
CA LYS A 69 -11.20 -17.09 2.28
C LYS A 69 -9.97 -16.46 1.58
N ALA A 70 -8.75 -16.84 1.97
CA ALA A 70 -7.51 -16.37 1.31
C ALA A 70 -7.45 -16.80 -0.16
N TYR A 71 -8.03 -17.95 -0.48
CA TYR A 71 -8.15 -18.44 -1.87
C TYR A 71 -9.02 -17.54 -2.74
N THR A 72 -10.00 -16.81 -2.17
CA THR A 72 -10.87 -15.88 -2.92
C THR A 72 -10.24 -14.52 -3.20
N LEU A 73 -9.13 -14.18 -2.54
CA LEU A 73 -8.47 -12.89 -2.68
C LEU A 73 -8.09 -12.60 -4.14
N ARG A 74 -8.30 -11.37 -4.56
CA ARG A 74 -7.91 -10.84 -5.86
C ARG A 74 -7.10 -9.56 -5.69
N ASN A 75 -6.43 -9.15 -6.75
CA ASN A 75 -5.65 -7.92 -6.75
C ASN A 75 -6.53 -6.73 -6.39
N GLU A 76 -5.96 -5.81 -5.64
CA GLU A 76 -6.57 -4.57 -5.12
C GLU A 76 -7.69 -4.78 -4.09
N PHE A 77 -7.99 -6.01 -3.66
CA PHE A 77 -8.80 -6.20 -2.46
C PHE A 77 -8.12 -5.54 -1.26
N VAL A 78 -8.92 -4.89 -0.42
CA VAL A 78 -8.43 -4.32 0.85
C VAL A 78 -8.62 -5.36 1.94
N ILE A 79 -7.54 -5.74 2.58
CA ILE A 79 -7.55 -6.75 3.64
C ILE A 79 -6.89 -6.25 4.92
N ALA A 80 -7.33 -6.84 6.03
CA ALA A 80 -6.65 -6.77 7.32
C ALA A 80 -6.21 -8.17 7.73
N VAL A 81 -4.97 -8.29 8.18
CA VAL A 81 -4.37 -9.55 8.61
C VAL A 81 -3.77 -9.37 10.00
N GLU A 82 -4.12 -10.28 10.91
CA GLU A 82 -3.39 -10.44 12.16
C GLU A 82 -2.59 -11.74 12.07
N GLY A 83 -1.35 -11.68 12.45
CA GLY A 83 -0.45 -12.84 12.38
C GLY A 83 0.83 -12.63 13.15
N GLU A 84 1.69 -13.58 13.06
CA GLU A 84 3.01 -13.58 13.69
C GLU A 84 4.08 -13.31 12.65
N VAL A 85 5.01 -12.42 12.99
CA VAL A 85 6.17 -12.15 12.13
C VAL A 85 7.11 -13.34 12.21
N ILE A 86 7.42 -13.92 11.07
CA ILE A 86 8.35 -15.05 10.96
C ILE A 86 9.45 -14.72 9.95
N LYS A 87 10.57 -15.44 10.04
CA LYS A 87 11.58 -15.40 9.00
C LYS A 87 10.99 -16.01 7.72
N ARG A 88 11.29 -15.38 6.59
CA ARG A 88 10.80 -15.86 5.29
C ARG A 88 11.20 -17.33 5.06
N SER A 89 10.24 -18.13 4.66
CA SER A 89 10.42 -19.57 4.42
C SER A 89 11.22 -19.87 3.14
N GLY A 90 11.22 -18.93 2.18
CA GLY A 90 11.96 -19.03 0.92
C GLY A 90 13.22 -18.15 0.90
N ALA A 91 13.80 -17.99 -0.28
CA ALA A 91 14.93 -17.10 -0.47
C ALA A 91 14.59 -15.65 -0.11
N VAL A 92 15.55 -14.93 0.46
CA VAL A 92 15.44 -13.50 0.75
C VAL A 92 15.21 -12.73 -0.55
N ASN A 93 14.24 -11.82 -0.55
CA ASN A 93 13.99 -10.95 -1.68
C ASN A 93 14.67 -9.59 -1.47
N GLU A 94 15.86 -9.42 -2.03
CA GLU A 94 16.67 -8.21 -1.89
C GLU A 94 15.99 -6.93 -2.45
N ASN A 95 14.98 -7.08 -3.31
CA ASN A 95 14.23 -5.95 -3.88
C ASN A 95 13.19 -5.37 -2.92
N LEU A 96 12.94 -6.02 -1.78
CA LEU A 96 11.99 -5.57 -0.77
C LEU A 96 12.70 -5.27 0.55
N LYS A 97 12.34 -4.17 1.20
CA LYS A 97 12.84 -3.85 2.55
C LYS A 97 12.47 -4.91 3.61
N THR A 98 11.39 -5.64 3.35
CA THR A 98 10.85 -6.71 4.21
C THR A 98 11.11 -8.09 3.62
N GLY A 99 12.10 -8.20 2.75
CA GLY A 99 12.31 -9.42 1.96
C GLY A 99 12.87 -10.60 2.74
N ASP A 100 13.30 -10.40 3.97
CA ASP A 100 13.81 -11.39 4.91
C ASP A 100 12.74 -11.96 5.86
N ILE A 101 11.57 -11.33 5.90
CA ILE A 101 10.46 -11.67 6.80
C ILE A 101 9.15 -11.87 6.04
N GLU A 102 8.21 -12.52 6.70
CA GLU A 102 6.83 -12.64 6.29
C GLU A 102 5.91 -12.72 7.51
N ILE A 103 4.60 -12.54 7.31
CA ILE A 103 3.62 -12.72 8.37
C ILE A 103 2.90 -14.04 8.17
N ALA A 104 2.99 -14.96 9.13
CA ALA A 104 2.13 -16.14 9.22
C ALA A 104 0.75 -15.70 9.71
N ALA A 105 -0.22 -15.66 8.80
CA ALA A 105 -1.56 -15.17 9.07
C ALA A 105 -2.33 -16.10 10.01
N LYS A 106 -2.89 -15.54 11.09
CA LYS A 106 -3.80 -16.22 12.02
C LYS A 106 -5.26 -15.83 11.79
N THR A 107 -5.50 -14.59 11.33
CA THR A 107 -6.83 -14.13 10.94
C THR A 107 -6.76 -13.29 9.67
N LEU A 108 -7.84 -13.33 8.89
CA LEU A 108 -8.01 -12.56 7.67
C LEU A 108 -9.40 -11.91 7.68
N ARG A 109 -9.47 -10.61 7.43
CA ARG A 109 -10.72 -9.91 7.09
C ARG A 109 -10.60 -9.25 5.73
N ILE A 110 -11.61 -9.41 4.89
CA ILE A 110 -11.74 -8.69 3.62
C ILE A 110 -12.56 -7.42 3.90
N LEU A 111 -11.88 -6.29 3.92
CA LEU A 111 -12.47 -4.99 4.25
C LEU A 111 -13.21 -4.39 3.06
N SER A 112 -12.72 -4.64 1.85
CA SER A 112 -13.36 -4.22 0.60
C SER A 112 -12.90 -5.09 -0.55
N GLU A 113 -13.82 -5.52 -1.36
CA GLU A 113 -13.55 -6.16 -2.64
C GLU A 113 -13.31 -5.09 -3.70
N SER A 114 -12.62 -5.45 -4.77
CA SER A 114 -12.36 -4.60 -5.93
C SER A 114 -12.67 -5.34 -7.21
N GLU A 115 -13.19 -4.64 -8.18
CA GLU A 115 -13.18 -5.11 -9.57
C GLU A 115 -11.74 -5.20 -10.08
N THR A 116 -11.53 -5.99 -11.12
CA THR A 116 -10.20 -6.10 -11.75
C THR A 116 -9.80 -4.73 -12.32
N PRO A 117 -8.66 -4.16 -11.90
CA PRO A 117 -8.19 -2.89 -12.43
C PRO A 117 -7.95 -2.95 -13.93
N PRO A 118 -8.17 -1.85 -14.68
CA PRO A 118 -7.94 -1.80 -16.12
C PRO A 118 -6.45 -1.96 -16.52
N PHE A 119 -5.56 -1.79 -15.58
CA PHE A 119 -4.11 -2.03 -15.71
C PHE A 119 -3.48 -2.32 -14.33
N PRO A 120 -2.34 -3.01 -14.28
CA PRO A 120 -1.64 -3.29 -13.02
C PRO A 120 -1.05 -2.01 -12.43
N ILE A 121 -1.03 -1.91 -11.08
CA ILE A 121 -0.38 -0.81 -10.36
C ILE A 121 1.09 -1.18 -10.13
N GLU A 122 1.85 -1.17 -11.21
CA GLU A 122 3.26 -1.55 -11.29
C GLU A 122 4.04 -0.51 -12.10
N GLU A 123 5.37 -0.54 -12.01
CA GLU A 123 6.23 0.30 -12.84
C GLU A 123 6.28 -0.21 -14.29
N ASN A 124 6.65 0.67 -15.21
CA ASN A 124 6.94 0.33 -16.61
C ASN A 124 5.81 -0.40 -17.37
N ILE A 125 4.55 -0.12 -17.06
CA ILE A 125 3.41 -0.69 -17.78
C ILE A 125 3.32 -0.15 -19.22
N GLN A 126 2.84 -1.00 -20.14
CA GLN A 126 2.64 -0.66 -21.54
C GLN A 126 1.23 -0.11 -21.84
N THR A 127 0.48 0.27 -20.82
CA THR A 127 -0.88 0.79 -20.97
C THR A 127 -0.87 2.17 -21.63
N LYS A 128 -1.72 2.36 -22.64
CA LYS A 128 -1.87 3.63 -23.36
C LYS A 128 -2.26 4.78 -22.42
N GLU A 129 -1.82 5.97 -22.74
CA GLU A 129 -1.99 7.15 -21.90
C GLU A 129 -3.47 7.53 -21.70
N ASP A 130 -4.31 7.39 -22.72
CA ASP A 130 -5.75 7.64 -22.65
C ASP A 130 -6.44 6.82 -21.53
N ILE A 131 -6.09 5.54 -21.41
CA ILE A 131 -6.61 4.67 -20.36
C ILE A 131 -6.08 5.09 -18.99
N ARG A 132 -4.80 5.44 -18.90
CA ARG A 132 -4.16 5.91 -17.66
C ARG A 132 -4.76 7.23 -17.18
N LEU A 133 -5.06 8.16 -18.11
CA LEU A 133 -5.73 9.43 -17.79
C LEU A 133 -7.18 9.22 -17.36
N LYS A 134 -7.91 8.30 -18.01
CA LYS A 134 -9.27 7.94 -17.62
C LYS A 134 -9.34 7.39 -16.18
N TYR A 135 -8.37 6.57 -15.79
CA TYR A 135 -8.28 5.98 -14.46
C TYR A 135 -7.14 6.59 -13.63
N ARG A 136 -7.05 7.91 -13.66
CA ARG A 136 -5.93 8.65 -13.08
C ARG A 136 -5.67 8.34 -11.61
N CYS A 137 -6.69 8.05 -10.81
CA CYS A 137 -6.54 7.66 -9.41
C CYS A 137 -5.75 6.36 -9.22
N LEU A 138 -5.80 5.43 -10.19
CA LEU A 138 -4.99 4.20 -10.19
C LEU A 138 -3.58 4.47 -10.71
N ASP A 139 -3.45 5.27 -11.77
CA ASP A 139 -2.15 5.64 -12.34
C ASP A 139 -1.26 6.37 -11.33
N LEU A 140 -1.86 7.24 -10.50
CA LEU A 140 -1.14 7.96 -9.43
C LEU A 140 -0.65 7.05 -8.29
N ARG A 141 -1.10 5.81 -8.20
CA ARG A 141 -0.63 4.82 -7.23
C ARG A 141 0.57 4.03 -7.71
N ARG A 142 0.90 4.10 -9.00
CA ARG A 142 2.08 3.44 -9.54
C ARG A 142 3.35 4.05 -8.91
N PRO A 143 4.34 3.22 -8.52
CA PRO A 143 5.50 3.71 -7.78
C PRO A 143 6.29 4.80 -8.49
N ASP A 144 6.45 4.70 -9.83
CA ASP A 144 7.13 5.67 -10.68
C ASP A 144 6.42 7.05 -10.68
N ILE A 145 5.08 7.07 -10.80
CA ILE A 145 4.30 8.30 -10.77
C ILE A 145 4.16 8.84 -9.34
N GLN A 146 3.92 7.95 -8.39
CA GLN A 146 3.77 8.32 -6.98
C GLN A 146 5.03 8.97 -6.42
N SER A 147 6.22 8.50 -6.80
CA SER A 147 7.50 9.06 -6.35
C SER A 147 7.65 10.53 -6.75
N ASN A 148 7.20 10.91 -7.94
CA ASN A 148 7.22 12.29 -8.43
C ASN A 148 6.31 13.21 -7.60
N ILE A 149 5.10 12.71 -7.23
CA ILE A 149 4.16 13.48 -6.39
C ILE A 149 4.74 13.65 -4.98
N ILE A 150 5.31 12.59 -4.42
CA ILE A 150 5.96 12.65 -3.10
C ILE A 150 7.13 13.64 -3.12
N MET A 151 7.95 13.62 -4.18
CA MET A 151 9.06 14.56 -4.34
C MET A 151 8.55 16.01 -4.40
N ARG A 152 7.53 16.30 -5.23
CA ARG A 152 6.93 17.64 -5.30
C ARG A 152 6.40 18.12 -3.95
N SER A 153 5.72 17.24 -3.21
CA SER A 153 5.23 17.55 -1.87
C SER A 153 6.37 17.89 -0.91
N LYS A 154 7.44 17.09 -0.93
CA LYS A 154 8.63 17.35 -0.09
C LYS A 154 9.29 18.67 -0.42
N VAL A 155 9.50 18.96 -1.71
CA VAL A 155 10.09 20.23 -2.16
C VAL A 155 9.25 21.41 -1.69
N ALA A 156 7.93 21.39 -1.91
CA ALA A 156 7.05 22.46 -1.46
C ALA A 156 7.09 22.68 0.06
N THR A 157 7.07 21.59 0.83
CA THR A 157 7.13 21.65 2.30
C THR A 157 8.47 22.21 2.78
N LEU A 158 9.58 21.76 2.20
CA LEU A 158 10.91 22.26 2.55
C LEU A 158 11.09 23.74 2.20
N THR A 159 10.59 24.16 1.04
CA THR A 159 10.63 25.58 0.63
C THR A 159 9.85 26.46 1.60
N ARG A 160 8.63 26.05 1.98
CA ARG A 160 7.83 26.79 2.99
C ARG A 160 8.54 26.87 4.33
N ALA A 161 9.09 25.73 4.80
CA ALA A 161 9.80 25.68 6.06
C ALA A 161 11.05 26.57 6.04
N PHE A 162 11.81 26.56 4.95
CA PHE A 162 12.99 27.39 4.77
C PHE A 162 12.63 28.88 4.82
N LEU A 163 11.66 29.32 4.01
CA LEU A 163 11.24 30.71 3.99
C LEU A 163 10.66 31.17 5.35
N ALA A 164 9.85 30.33 6.01
CA ALA A 164 9.32 30.64 7.32
C ALA A 164 10.43 30.82 8.37
N ASN A 165 11.48 30.00 8.34
CA ASN A 165 12.64 30.13 9.22
C ASN A 165 13.45 31.42 8.96
N GLU A 166 13.43 31.94 7.72
CA GLU A 166 14.04 33.24 7.35
C GLU A 166 13.12 34.43 7.65
N GLY A 167 11.96 34.21 8.28
CA GLY A 167 11.02 35.26 8.69
C GLY A 167 10.02 35.69 7.61
N PHE A 168 9.94 34.99 6.49
CA PHE A 168 8.90 35.22 5.47
C PHE A 168 7.56 34.63 5.90
N LEU A 169 6.48 35.32 5.56
CA LEU A 169 5.11 34.86 5.79
C LEU A 169 4.48 34.41 4.47
N GLU A 170 3.89 33.22 4.45
CA GLU A 170 3.08 32.76 3.31
C GLU A 170 1.69 33.41 3.41
N ILE A 171 1.33 34.18 2.40
CA ILE A 171 0.03 34.87 2.32
C ILE A 171 -0.77 34.28 1.17
N GLU A 172 -1.93 33.74 1.48
CA GLU A 172 -2.90 33.33 0.46
C GLU A 172 -3.62 34.55 -0.09
N THR A 173 -3.52 34.75 -1.39
CA THR A 173 -4.26 35.80 -2.12
C THR A 173 -5.33 35.14 -2.99
N PRO A 174 -6.47 35.82 -3.28
CA PRO A 174 -7.48 35.31 -4.19
C PRO A 174 -6.88 35.08 -5.59
N MET A 175 -7.09 33.87 -6.16
CA MET A 175 -6.66 33.57 -7.53
C MET A 175 -7.49 34.30 -8.58
N LEU A 176 -8.77 34.59 -8.29
CA LEU A 176 -9.66 35.31 -9.18
C LEU A 176 -9.70 36.77 -8.73
N THR A 177 -9.22 37.64 -9.59
CA THR A 177 -9.24 39.08 -9.37
C THR A 177 -9.99 39.77 -10.50
N LYS A 178 -10.42 41.01 -10.25
CA LYS A 178 -10.97 41.89 -11.31
C LYS A 178 -9.85 42.18 -12.30
N SER A 179 -10.19 42.24 -13.59
CA SER A 179 -9.28 42.67 -14.65
C SER A 179 -8.62 44.00 -14.28
N THR A 180 -7.29 44.06 -14.40
CA THR A 180 -6.53 45.29 -14.20
C THR A 180 -6.37 46.00 -15.53
N PRO A 181 -6.29 47.36 -15.55
CA PRO A 181 -6.09 48.15 -16.79
C PRO A 181 -4.78 47.80 -17.50
N GLU A 182 -3.80 47.27 -16.81
CA GLU A 182 -2.45 47.00 -17.31
C GLU A 182 -2.33 45.63 -18.05
N GLY A 183 -3.41 44.90 -18.23
CA GLY A 183 -3.52 43.79 -19.19
C GLY A 183 -2.50 42.64 -19.02
N ALA A 184 -2.11 42.31 -17.80
CA ALA A 184 -1.26 41.16 -17.57
C ALA A 184 -2.06 39.85 -17.56
#